data_82c8e7a5770e967bfdd88b3efa7b1797
#
_entry.id   82c8e7a5770e967bfdd88b3efa7b1797
#
_cell.length_a   1.000
_cell.length_b   1.000
_cell.length_c   1.000
_cell.angle_alpha   90.00
_cell.angle_beta   90.00
_cell.angle_gamma   90.00
#
_symmetry.space_group_name_H-M   'P 1'
#
loop_
_entity.id
_entity.type
_entity.pdbx_description
1 polymer ?
#
loop_
_entity_poly.entity_id
_entity_poly.type
_entity_poly.pdbx_seq_one_letter_code
_entity_poly.pdbx_strand_id
1 'polypeptide(L)'
;MRNILSAIIIDKDYENHNYEEVKMKNVPNWYESNFDIKLLKNCSNILYEMEKFKGFDCVITIGDDLDVSELNKLPYEIRKKWIHFSEFDAEAVTNGIINVFIGNINRKNEKTKLFSIFTSTYNTSEEMIKRLYNSLLSQTYKNWNWWVIDDSDNNMVIKYLHNLNDPRIFVFQNISNHGCIGFNKHMIAMMCDGDYLVEVDHDDELVEDCLEKLYECFSLSNADFVYSDALEYIDGDSINYGDTFSYGQGYYRREVVKGREYVLPITTSSINCKSMRGIHAMPNHVRCWEKNFYHKIGGHNKELCVIDDMDLISRTFLYGRMAKVNKVLYIQHEGNSNGRGRGDTTTLRRIKEIQRINEFLYHKYDRQIHDRIKELGYEDLIWDEEAGRSNLHKEIPLEDLPSMDVLIIK
;
A
#
# COMPACT_ATOMS: atom_id res chain seq x y z
N MET A 1 7.33 17.03 -29.35
CA MET A 1 7.60 16.81 -27.93
C MET A 1 8.15 18.10 -27.36
N ARG A 2 7.59 18.64 -26.25
CA ARG A 2 8.25 19.76 -25.57
C ARG A 2 9.55 19.23 -24.98
N ASN A 3 10.68 19.74 -25.44
CA ASN A 3 12.00 19.41 -24.92
C ASN A 3 12.43 20.30 -23.73
N ILE A 4 11.53 21.20 -23.29
CA ILE A 4 11.82 22.14 -22.20
C ILE A 4 11.02 21.67 -20.99
N LEU A 5 11.73 21.38 -19.92
CA LEU A 5 11.18 21.06 -18.62
C LEU A 5 10.93 22.38 -17.87
N SER A 6 9.73 22.55 -17.35
CA SER A 6 9.35 23.80 -16.69
C SER A 6 9.00 23.57 -15.23
N ALA A 7 9.62 24.34 -14.34
CA ALA A 7 9.27 24.38 -12.93
C ALA A 7 8.77 25.77 -12.55
N ILE A 8 7.77 25.82 -11.68
CA ILE A 8 7.36 27.06 -11.03
C ILE A 8 7.69 26.94 -9.53
N ILE A 9 8.39 27.95 -9.02
CA ILE A 9 8.79 28.03 -7.62
C ILE A 9 8.08 29.22 -6.98
N ILE A 10 7.39 28.98 -5.91
CA ILE A 10 6.68 29.97 -5.10
C ILE A 10 7.48 30.14 -3.81
N ASP A 11 8.15 31.28 -3.68
CA ASP A 11 9.02 31.60 -2.56
C ASP A 11 8.86 33.08 -2.19
N LYS A 12 8.44 33.34 -0.98
CA LYS A 12 8.23 34.69 -0.45
C LYS A 12 9.53 35.50 -0.37
N ASP A 13 10.60 34.80 -0.07
CA ASP A 13 11.93 35.36 0.15
C ASP A 13 12.87 35.14 -1.04
N TYR A 14 12.33 34.89 -2.25
CA TYR A 14 13.11 34.54 -3.42
C TYR A 14 14.23 35.54 -3.77
N GLU A 15 14.08 36.80 -3.38
CA GLU A 15 15.09 37.86 -3.60
C GLU A 15 16.35 37.63 -2.75
N ASN A 16 16.22 36.90 -1.64
CA ASN A 16 17.31 36.59 -0.71
C ASN A 16 17.94 35.21 -0.99
N HIS A 17 17.34 34.42 -1.89
CA HIS A 17 17.78 33.06 -2.19
C HIS A 17 18.50 33.01 -3.55
N ASN A 18 19.60 32.23 -3.61
CA ASN A 18 20.41 32.11 -4.83
C ASN A 18 19.88 30.98 -5.73
N TYR A 19 18.94 31.28 -6.60
CA TYR A 19 18.36 30.34 -7.56
C TYR A 19 19.29 30.02 -8.75
N GLU A 20 20.37 30.77 -8.96
CA GLU A 20 21.39 30.36 -9.95
C GLU A 20 22.10 29.07 -9.52
N GLU A 21 22.24 28.83 -8.21
CA GLU A 21 22.75 27.55 -7.71
C GLU A 21 21.83 26.38 -8.01
N VAL A 22 20.51 26.57 -7.98
CA VAL A 22 19.53 25.54 -8.35
C VAL A 22 19.71 25.14 -9.83
N LYS A 23 20.00 26.09 -10.69
CA LYS A 23 20.21 25.83 -12.12
C LYS A 23 21.54 25.13 -12.43
N MET A 24 22.55 25.29 -11.58
CA MET A 24 23.93 24.87 -11.89
C MET A 24 24.38 23.59 -11.19
N LYS A 25 23.69 23.14 -10.12
CA LYS A 25 24.08 21.94 -9.36
C LYS A 25 23.47 20.67 -9.92
N ASN A 26 24.35 19.75 -10.37
CA ASN A 26 24.04 18.33 -10.65
C ASN A 26 22.96 17.99 -11.69
N VAL A 27 22.64 18.92 -12.56
CA VAL A 27 21.78 18.60 -13.71
C VAL A 27 22.63 17.85 -14.75
N PRO A 28 22.26 16.64 -15.18
CA PRO A 28 22.95 15.97 -16.27
C PRO A 28 23.05 16.90 -17.49
N ASN A 29 24.19 16.94 -18.18
CA ASN A 29 24.49 17.86 -19.28
C ASN A 29 23.41 17.99 -20.35
N TRP A 30 22.55 16.98 -20.53
CA TRP A 30 21.44 17.00 -21.46
C TRP A 30 20.20 17.77 -20.95
N TYR A 31 20.15 18.17 -19.66
CA TYR A 31 19.11 19.03 -19.09
C TYR A 31 19.48 20.53 -19.13
N GLU A 32 20.75 20.88 -19.12
CA GLU A 32 21.21 22.26 -18.97
C GLU A 32 20.66 23.24 -20.00
N SER A 33 20.31 22.78 -21.20
CA SER A 33 19.78 23.62 -22.27
C SER A 33 18.25 23.71 -22.30
N ASN A 34 17.52 22.98 -21.43
CA ASN A 34 16.08 22.78 -21.55
C ASN A 34 15.29 22.96 -20.25
N PHE A 35 15.87 23.69 -19.29
CA PHE A 35 15.25 23.88 -17.98
C PHE A 35 14.78 25.34 -17.81
N ASP A 36 13.47 25.52 -17.63
CA ASP A 36 12.86 26.84 -17.40
C ASP A 36 12.28 26.90 -15.98
N ILE A 37 12.79 27.84 -15.16
CA ILE A 37 12.32 28.10 -13.81
C ILE A 37 11.58 29.43 -13.79
N LYS A 38 10.33 29.42 -13.41
CA LYS A 38 9.55 30.62 -13.13
C LYS A 38 9.44 30.82 -11.62
N LEU A 39 9.87 31.99 -11.16
CA LEU A 39 9.79 32.39 -9.76
C LEU A 39 8.54 33.25 -9.51
N LEU A 40 7.82 32.96 -8.43
CA LEU A 40 6.70 33.76 -7.94
C LEU A 40 6.92 34.09 -6.47
N LYS A 41 6.73 35.35 -6.11
CA LYS A 41 6.91 35.85 -4.73
C LYS A 41 5.81 35.39 -3.78
N ASN A 42 4.61 35.24 -4.27
CA ASN A 42 3.46 34.85 -3.46
C ASN A 42 2.37 34.23 -4.33
N CYS A 43 1.63 33.31 -3.72
CA CYS A 43 0.39 32.78 -4.26
C CYS A 43 -0.69 32.98 -3.20
N SER A 44 -1.53 33.97 -3.38
CA SER A 44 -2.51 34.39 -2.37
C SER A 44 -3.61 33.35 -2.11
N ASN A 45 -3.85 32.47 -3.05
CA ASN A 45 -4.77 31.35 -2.92
C ASN A 45 -4.42 30.27 -3.95
N ILE A 46 -3.81 29.18 -3.48
CA ILE A 46 -3.36 28.09 -4.32
C ILE A 46 -4.51 27.46 -5.12
N LEU A 47 -5.67 27.31 -4.51
CA LEU A 47 -6.84 26.73 -5.18
C LEU A 47 -7.38 27.64 -6.31
N TYR A 48 -7.35 28.93 -6.11
CA TYR A 48 -7.80 29.89 -7.11
C TYR A 48 -6.85 30.00 -8.30
N GLU A 49 -5.56 29.78 -8.07
CA GLU A 49 -4.51 29.91 -9.08
C GLU A 49 -4.14 28.58 -9.77
N MET A 50 -4.87 27.50 -9.49
CA MET A 50 -4.60 26.14 -10.01
C MET A 50 -4.36 26.09 -11.53
N GLU A 51 -5.09 26.87 -12.30
CA GLU A 51 -4.95 26.89 -13.77
C GLU A 51 -3.55 27.32 -14.22
N LYS A 52 -2.87 28.17 -13.43
CA LYS A 52 -1.50 28.60 -13.72
C LYS A 52 -0.49 27.46 -13.60
N PHE A 53 -0.77 26.48 -12.73
CA PHE A 53 0.16 25.37 -12.46
C PHE A 53 0.03 24.22 -13.45
N LYS A 54 -1.07 24.15 -14.20
CA LYS A 54 -1.29 23.07 -15.19
C LYS A 54 -0.20 22.99 -16.26
N GLY A 55 0.36 24.13 -16.63
CA GLY A 55 1.38 24.25 -17.68
C GLY A 55 2.79 23.84 -17.28
N PHE A 56 3.05 23.65 -15.98
CA PHE A 56 4.37 23.32 -15.46
C PHE A 56 4.51 21.83 -15.19
N ASP A 57 5.73 21.32 -15.34
CA ASP A 57 6.07 19.91 -15.05
C ASP A 57 6.32 19.67 -13.56
N CYS A 58 6.77 20.73 -12.83
CA CYS A 58 7.00 20.70 -11.40
C CYS A 58 6.51 22.00 -10.76
N VAL A 59 5.95 21.93 -9.55
CA VAL A 59 5.56 23.05 -8.72
C VAL A 59 6.25 22.92 -7.37
N ILE A 60 6.93 23.98 -6.94
CA ILE A 60 7.65 24.02 -5.66
C ILE A 60 7.15 25.18 -4.84
N THR A 61 6.94 24.94 -3.57
CA THR A 61 6.68 25.98 -2.56
C THR A 61 7.75 25.93 -1.49
N ILE A 62 8.20 27.11 -1.03
CA ILE A 62 9.22 27.26 0.00
C ILE A 62 8.73 28.22 1.07
N GLY A 63 8.94 27.86 2.33
CA GLY A 63 8.60 28.65 3.52
C GLY A 63 7.46 28.09 4.34
N ASP A 64 7.44 28.42 5.63
CA ASP A 64 6.47 27.89 6.62
C ASP A 64 5.08 28.54 6.53
N ASP A 65 4.91 29.59 5.74
CA ASP A 65 3.65 30.32 5.62
C ASP A 65 2.56 29.55 4.83
N LEU A 66 2.91 28.45 4.18
CA LEU A 66 1.98 27.64 3.44
C LEU A 66 1.23 26.69 4.36
N ASP A 67 -0.08 26.83 4.45
CA ASP A 67 -0.89 25.78 5.04
C ASP A 67 -0.84 24.53 4.14
N VAL A 68 -0.01 23.56 4.53
CA VAL A 68 0.20 22.31 3.79
C VAL A 68 -1.12 21.57 3.60
N SER A 69 -2.11 21.78 4.48
CA SER A 69 -3.44 21.18 4.35
C SER A 69 -4.17 21.66 3.08
N GLU A 70 -3.90 22.87 2.60
CA GLU A 70 -4.45 23.38 1.35
C GLU A 70 -3.96 22.60 0.13
N LEU A 71 -2.75 22.03 0.17
CA LEU A 71 -2.22 21.19 -0.91
C LEU A 71 -3.03 19.92 -1.11
N ASN A 72 -3.65 19.40 -0.04
CA ASN A 72 -4.49 18.20 -0.12
C ASN A 72 -5.82 18.44 -0.84
N LYS A 73 -6.23 19.69 -0.97
CA LYS A 73 -7.43 20.10 -1.73
C LYS A 73 -7.18 20.21 -3.23
N LEU A 74 -5.90 20.17 -3.66
CA LEU A 74 -5.55 20.28 -5.07
C LEU A 74 -5.93 19.01 -5.84
N PRO A 75 -6.38 19.15 -7.10
CA PRO A 75 -6.57 18.03 -7.99
C PRO A 75 -5.28 17.19 -8.13
N TYR A 76 -5.44 15.87 -8.20
CA TYR A 76 -4.34 14.93 -8.33
C TYR A 76 -3.30 15.33 -9.39
N GLU A 77 -3.75 15.75 -10.59
CA GLU A 77 -2.86 16.13 -11.69
C GLU A 77 -1.92 17.30 -11.37
N ILE A 78 -2.26 18.11 -10.37
CA ILE A 78 -1.41 19.18 -9.86
C ILE A 78 -0.61 18.68 -8.67
N ARG A 79 -1.28 17.98 -7.75
CA ARG A 79 -0.67 17.50 -6.51
C ARG A 79 0.51 16.56 -6.74
N LYS A 80 0.45 15.65 -7.73
CA LYS A 80 1.51 14.68 -8.07
C LYS A 80 2.84 15.31 -8.53
N LYS A 81 2.83 16.58 -8.86
CA LYS A 81 4.02 17.34 -9.31
C LYS A 81 4.41 18.45 -8.35
N TRP A 82 3.82 18.49 -7.17
CA TRP A 82 4.01 19.52 -6.15
C TRP A 82 4.93 19.03 -5.04
N ILE A 83 5.97 19.85 -4.72
CA ILE A 83 6.89 19.63 -3.59
C ILE A 83 6.87 20.86 -2.71
N HIS A 84 6.91 20.67 -1.42
CA HIS A 84 7.00 21.75 -0.44
C HIS A 84 8.28 21.59 0.40
N PHE A 85 9.00 22.69 0.58
CA PHE A 85 10.16 22.79 1.46
C PHE A 85 9.88 23.85 2.53
N SER A 86 10.14 23.56 3.79
CA SER A 86 10.02 24.52 4.89
C SER A 86 11.06 25.63 4.79
N GLU A 87 12.27 25.32 4.30
CA GLU A 87 13.39 26.22 4.13
C GLU A 87 14.01 26.08 2.74
N PHE A 88 14.65 27.16 2.27
CA PHE A 88 15.39 27.12 1.01
C PHE A 88 16.72 26.40 1.18
N ASP A 89 16.89 25.31 0.47
CA ASP A 89 18.15 24.63 0.23
C ASP A 89 18.28 24.34 -1.27
N ALA A 90 19.29 24.94 -1.92
CA ALA A 90 19.44 24.85 -3.37
C ALA A 90 19.67 23.41 -3.85
N GLU A 91 20.35 22.58 -3.06
CA GLU A 91 20.58 21.17 -3.39
C GLU A 91 19.30 20.36 -3.24
N ALA A 92 18.56 20.53 -2.14
CA ALA A 92 17.29 19.87 -1.91
C ALA A 92 16.26 20.25 -2.98
N VAL A 93 16.13 21.53 -3.32
CA VAL A 93 15.24 22.03 -4.38
C VAL A 93 15.62 21.42 -5.73
N THR A 94 16.92 21.40 -6.08
CA THR A 94 17.41 20.81 -7.32
C THR A 94 17.09 19.32 -7.39
N ASN A 95 17.38 18.57 -6.33
CA ASN A 95 17.09 17.14 -6.25
C ASN A 95 15.59 16.88 -6.32
N GLY A 96 14.76 17.69 -5.68
CA GLY A 96 13.31 17.60 -5.77
C GLY A 96 12.81 17.76 -7.21
N ILE A 97 13.30 18.76 -7.93
CA ILE A 97 12.96 18.98 -9.34
C ILE A 97 13.38 17.78 -10.18
N ILE A 98 14.62 17.34 -10.05
CA ILE A 98 15.19 16.20 -10.80
C ILE A 98 14.36 14.94 -10.53
N ASN A 99 14.01 14.66 -9.28
CA ASN A 99 13.26 13.48 -8.90
C ASN A 99 11.85 13.46 -9.51
N VAL A 100 11.14 14.61 -9.54
CA VAL A 100 9.85 14.72 -10.25
C VAL A 100 10.03 14.42 -11.73
N PHE A 101 11.08 14.95 -12.36
CA PHE A 101 11.34 14.72 -13.78
C PHE A 101 11.76 13.29 -14.08
N ILE A 102 12.72 12.75 -13.33
CA ILE A 102 13.15 11.35 -13.49
C ILE A 102 11.97 10.42 -13.27
N GLY A 103 11.16 10.65 -12.23
CA GLY A 103 9.94 9.90 -12.00
C GLY A 103 8.99 9.95 -13.19
N ASN A 104 8.79 11.13 -13.79
CA ASN A 104 7.96 11.30 -14.98
C ASN A 104 8.55 10.70 -16.27
N ILE A 105 9.87 10.73 -16.43
CA ILE A 105 10.57 10.14 -17.58
C ILE A 105 10.62 8.63 -17.46
N ASN A 106 10.94 8.10 -16.29
CA ASN A 106 10.97 6.66 -16.04
C ASN A 106 9.60 6.05 -16.24
N ARG A 107 8.54 6.68 -15.79
CA ARG A 107 7.15 6.26 -16.06
C ARG A 107 6.81 6.18 -17.57
N LYS A 108 7.47 6.99 -18.42
CA LYS A 108 7.21 7.01 -19.86
C LYS A 108 8.10 6.05 -20.67
N ASN A 109 9.31 5.75 -20.19
CA ASN A 109 10.34 5.08 -20.97
C ASN A 109 10.65 3.66 -20.51
N GLU A 110 10.25 3.25 -19.32
CA GLU A 110 10.56 1.91 -18.82
C GLU A 110 9.37 0.95 -18.99
N LYS A 111 9.71 -0.25 -19.43
CA LYS A 111 8.83 -1.44 -19.40
C LYS A 111 8.55 -1.94 -17.97
N THR A 112 9.10 -1.27 -16.95
CA THR A 112 8.93 -1.62 -15.55
C THR A 112 7.58 -1.11 -15.05
N LYS A 113 6.80 -2.02 -14.48
CA LYS A 113 5.49 -1.71 -13.91
C LYS A 113 5.61 -0.85 -12.65
N LEU A 114 4.71 0.10 -12.47
CA LEU A 114 4.65 0.93 -11.27
C LEU A 114 3.76 0.28 -10.22
N PHE A 115 4.28 0.16 -8.99
CA PHE A 115 3.49 -0.19 -7.81
C PHE A 115 2.98 1.07 -7.12
N SER A 116 1.66 1.17 -6.93
CA SER A 116 1.07 2.12 -6.01
C SER A 116 0.74 1.41 -4.71
N ILE A 117 1.47 1.77 -3.64
CA ILE A 117 1.17 1.32 -2.29
C ILE A 117 0.11 2.26 -1.72
N PHE A 118 -0.95 1.72 -1.13
CA PHE A 118 -1.99 2.54 -0.51
C PHE A 118 -2.21 2.17 0.94
N THR A 119 -2.37 3.19 1.78
CA THR A 119 -2.50 3.07 3.23
C THR A 119 -3.59 4.01 3.75
N SER A 120 -4.49 3.49 4.57
CA SER A 120 -5.41 4.31 5.37
C SER A 120 -4.85 4.44 6.78
N THR A 121 -4.81 5.66 7.32
CA THR A 121 -4.31 5.96 8.66
C THR A 121 -5.40 6.53 9.56
N TYR A 122 -5.35 6.21 10.85
CA TYR A 122 -6.20 6.79 11.88
C TYR A 122 -5.48 6.76 13.23
N ASN A 123 -5.24 7.93 13.82
CA ASN A 123 -4.50 8.08 15.07
C ASN A 123 -3.15 7.32 15.09
N THR A 124 -2.50 7.27 13.93
CA THR A 124 -1.23 6.57 13.74
C THR A 124 -0.11 7.35 14.43
N SER A 125 0.75 6.66 15.18
CA SER A 125 1.91 7.30 15.78
C SER A 125 3.00 7.60 14.73
N GLU A 126 3.84 8.59 15.02
CA GLU A 126 4.98 8.90 14.15
C GLU A 126 5.93 7.69 14.00
N GLU A 127 6.11 6.91 15.06
CA GLU A 127 6.94 5.71 15.04
C GLU A 127 6.41 4.67 14.04
N MET A 128 5.10 4.42 14.03
CA MET A 128 4.47 3.48 13.09
C MET A 128 4.65 3.93 11.66
N ILE A 129 4.28 5.19 11.35
CA ILE A 129 4.39 5.70 9.99
C ILE A 129 5.84 5.78 9.50
N LYS A 130 6.79 6.09 10.40
CA LYS A 130 8.22 6.06 10.12
C LYS A 130 8.73 4.64 9.82
N ARG A 131 8.27 3.65 10.57
CA ARG A 131 8.60 2.24 10.35
C ARG A 131 8.13 1.78 8.97
N LEU A 132 6.88 2.06 8.64
CA LEU A 132 6.32 1.76 7.33
C LEU A 132 7.13 2.45 6.22
N TYR A 133 7.38 3.76 6.32
CA TYR A 133 8.16 4.49 5.32
C TYR A 133 9.56 3.91 5.13
N ASN A 134 10.27 3.56 6.21
CA ASN A 134 11.58 2.95 6.13
C ASN A 134 11.54 1.59 5.39
N SER A 135 10.48 0.81 5.57
CA SER A 135 10.29 -0.44 4.86
C SER A 135 10.08 -0.24 3.36
N LEU A 136 9.43 0.88 2.95
CA LEU A 136 9.28 1.25 1.54
C LEU A 136 10.60 1.74 0.94
N LEU A 137 11.39 2.51 1.69
CA LEU A 137 12.72 2.95 1.24
C LEU A 137 13.67 1.78 1.00
N SER A 138 13.58 0.73 1.83
CA SER A 138 14.41 -0.47 1.73
C SER A 138 14.07 -1.36 0.53
N GLN A 139 12.91 -1.19 -0.11
CA GLN A 139 12.50 -2.05 -1.23
C GLN A 139 13.57 -2.13 -2.32
N THR A 140 13.88 -3.37 -2.77
CA THR A 140 14.82 -3.61 -3.88
C THR A 140 14.26 -3.11 -5.20
N TYR A 141 12.97 -3.29 -5.43
CA TYR A 141 12.26 -2.74 -6.58
C TYR A 141 11.94 -1.27 -6.36
N LYS A 142 12.44 -0.38 -7.22
CA LYS A 142 12.44 1.07 -6.98
C LYS A 142 11.28 1.84 -7.61
N ASN A 143 10.55 1.23 -8.57
CA ASN A 143 9.45 1.90 -9.27
C ASN A 143 8.14 1.77 -8.50
N TRP A 144 8.01 2.57 -7.43
CA TRP A 144 6.85 2.61 -6.57
C TRP A 144 6.49 4.04 -6.16
N ASN A 145 5.23 4.24 -5.78
CA ASN A 145 4.76 5.42 -5.07
C ASN A 145 3.83 5.02 -3.91
N TRP A 146 3.65 5.92 -2.95
CA TRP A 146 2.88 5.67 -1.74
C TRP A 146 1.76 6.69 -1.56
N TRP A 147 0.55 6.20 -1.46
CA TRP A 147 -0.68 6.94 -1.34
C TRP A 147 -1.27 6.75 0.05
N VAL A 148 -1.44 7.83 0.79
CA VAL A 148 -1.90 7.81 2.18
C VAL A 148 -3.17 8.65 2.30
N ILE A 149 -4.19 8.10 2.95
CA ILE A 149 -5.36 8.86 3.38
C ILE A 149 -5.45 8.83 4.90
N ASP A 150 -5.46 10.01 5.54
CA ASP A 150 -5.54 10.13 6.98
C ASP A 150 -6.95 10.53 7.42
N ASP A 151 -7.55 9.72 8.27
CA ASP A 151 -8.89 9.91 8.84
C ASP A 151 -8.83 10.46 10.27
N SER A 152 -7.67 10.91 10.73
CA SER A 152 -7.44 11.46 12.07
C SER A 152 -7.97 12.90 12.19
N ASP A 153 -8.36 13.28 13.40
CA ASP A 153 -8.73 14.67 13.71
C ASP A 153 -7.51 15.61 13.83
N ASN A 154 -6.30 15.05 13.87
CA ASN A 154 -5.04 15.80 13.92
C ASN A 154 -4.31 15.71 12.58
N ASN A 155 -3.28 16.52 12.39
CA ASN A 155 -2.50 16.57 11.15
C ASN A 155 -1.07 16.04 11.29
N MET A 156 -0.81 15.19 12.27
CA MET A 156 0.55 14.69 12.56
C MET A 156 1.11 13.88 11.39
N VAL A 157 0.36 12.91 10.89
CA VAL A 157 0.78 12.07 9.74
C VAL A 157 1.05 12.93 8.50
N ILE A 158 0.14 13.87 8.23
CA ILE A 158 0.24 14.79 7.09
C ILE A 158 1.53 15.61 7.17
N LYS A 159 1.79 16.26 8.31
CA LYS A 159 2.99 17.07 8.52
C LYS A 159 4.26 16.24 8.41
N TYR A 160 4.28 15.06 9.06
CA TYR A 160 5.42 14.18 9.01
C TYR A 160 5.76 13.79 7.56
N LEU A 161 4.78 13.29 6.81
CA LEU A 161 5.00 12.83 5.43
C LEU A 161 5.37 13.98 4.47
N HIS A 162 4.81 15.16 4.65
CA HIS A 162 5.21 16.32 3.85
C HIS A 162 6.66 16.75 4.12
N ASN A 163 7.10 16.71 5.37
CA ASN A 163 8.46 17.07 5.74
C ASN A 163 9.53 16.11 5.20
N LEU A 164 9.15 14.90 4.78
CA LEU A 164 10.07 13.96 4.14
C LEU A 164 10.52 14.42 2.75
N ASN A 165 9.78 15.31 2.11
CA ASN A 165 10.05 15.80 0.76
C ASN A 165 10.30 14.69 -0.29
N ASP A 166 9.71 13.51 -0.12
CA ASP A 166 9.79 12.41 -1.07
C ASP A 166 8.69 12.55 -2.14
N PRO A 167 9.05 12.79 -3.41
CA PRO A 167 8.07 13.02 -4.49
C PRO A 167 7.21 11.79 -4.82
N ARG A 168 7.54 10.63 -4.25
CA ARG A 168 6.74 9.41 -4.41
C ARG A 168 5.57 9.33 -3.43
N ILE A 169 5.50 10.24 -2.45
CA ILE A 169 4.48 10.21 -1.40
C ILE A 169 3.33 11.17 -1.77
N PHE A 170 2.12 10.65 -1.74
CA PHE A 170 0.88 11.39 -1.92
C PHE A 170 0.03 11.21 -0.67
N VAL A 171 -0.16 12.28 0.10
CA VAL A 171 -0.91 12.22 1.35
C VAL A 171 -2.12 13.14 1.31
N PHE A 172 -3.25 12.61 1.79
CA PHE A 172 -4.54 13.30 1.82
C PHE A 172 -5.15 13.16 3.21
N GLN A 173 -5.88 14.17 3.64
CA GLN A 173 -6.64 14.13 4.87
C GLN A 173 -8.13 14.23 4.56
N ASN A 174 -8.94 13.44 5.23
CA ASN A 174 -10.38 13.60 5.19
C ASN A 174 -10.78 14.92 5.86
N ILE A 175 -11.79 15.59 5.31
CA ILE A 175 -12.32 16.84 5.86
C ILE A 175 -12.95 16.60 7.24
N SER A 176 -13.49 15.39 7.45
CA SER A 176 -14.04 14.91 8.70
C SER A 176 -13.75 13.42 8.84
N ASN A 177 -13.55 12.98 10.08
CA ASN A 177 -13.39 11.56 10.37
C ASN A 177 -14.62 10.78 9.92
N HIS A 178 -14.44 9.86 8.96
CA HIS A 178 -15.49 8.99 8.47
C HIS A 178 -15.69 7.74 9.35
N GLY A 179 -14.64 7.32 10.06
CA GLY A 179 -14.65 6.12 10.88
C GLY A 179 -14.96 4.84 10.08
N CYS A 180 -14.77 4.86 8.76
CA CYS A 180 -15.12 3.78 7.86
C CYS A 180 -13.91 3.38 7.01
N ILE A 181 -13.26 2.27 7.37
CA ILE A 181 -12.03 1.82 6.74
C ILE A 181 -12.22 1.49 5.26
N GLY A 182 -13.32 0.81 4.90
CA GLY A 182 -13.60 0.47 3.50
C GLY A 182 -13.79 1.71 2.62
N PHE A 183 -14.40 2.80 3.16
CA PHE A 183 -14.49 4.08 2.47
C PHE A 183 -13.09 4.66 2.20
N ASN A 184 -12.26 4.73 3.22
CA ASN A 184 -10.92 5.30 3.11
C ASN A 184 -10.03 4.49 2.15
N LYS A 185 -9.99 3.17 2.29
CA LYS A 185 -9.25 2.27 1.39
C LYS A 185 -9.76 2.38 -0.05
N HIS A 186 -11.09 2.44 -0.24
CA HIS A 186 -11.66 2.66 -1.58
C HIS A 186 -11.19 3.97 -2.19
N MET A 187 -11.34 5.08 -1.46
CA MET A 187 -11.00 6.40 -1.98
C MET A 187 -9.54 6.50 -2.39
N ILE A 188 -8.63 6.05 -1.52
CA ILE A 188 -7.21 6.17 -1.81
C ILE A 188 -6.76 5.22 -2.93
N ALA A 189 -7.26 3.99 -2.97
CA ALA A 189 -6.92 3.02 -4.01
C ALA A 189 -7.42 3.46 -5.40
N MET A 190 -8.60 4.13 -5.46
CA MET A 190 -9.12 4.68 -6.72
C MET A 190 -8.30 5.86 -7.26
N MET A 191 -7.51 6.52 -6.41
CA MET A 191 -6.60 7.60 -6.79
C MET A 191 -5.24 7.11 -7.28
N CYS A 192 -4.86 5.89 -6.94
CA CYS A 192 -3.59 5.29 -7.32
C CYS A 192 -3.38 5.23 -8.82
N ASP A 193 -2.19 5.56 -9.30
CA ASP A 193 -1.86 5.61 -10.74
C ASP A 193 -1.00 4.45 -11.23
N GLY A 194 -0.50 3.59 -10.32
CA GLY A 194 0.32 2.44 -10.65
C GLY A 194 -0.38 1.35 -11.45
N ASP A 195 0.39 0.44 -12.01
CA ASP A 195 -0.11 -0.77 -12.69
C ASP A 195 -0.61 -1.80 -11.67
N TYR A 196 0.04 -1.84 -10.52
CA TYR A 196 -0.28 -2.73 -9.41
C TYR A 196 -0.60 -1.93 -8.15
N LEU A 197 -1.60 -2.38 -7.41
CA LEU A 197 -2.09 -1.77 -6.17
C LEU A 197 -1.75 -2.67 -4.99
N VAL A 198 -0.92 -2.17 -4.06
CA VAL A 198 -0.48 -2.90 -2.86
C VAL A 198 -1.16 -2.31 -1.63
N GLU A 199 -1.94 -3.11 -0.93
CA GLU A 199 -2.53 -2.74 0.35
C GLU A 199 -1.51 -2.93 1.48
N VAL A 200 -1.26 -1.86 2.26
CA VAL A 200 -0.41 -1.92 3.45
C VAL A 200 -1.06 -1.14 4.58
N ASP A 201 -1.24 -1.79 5.72
CA ASP A 201 -1.78 -1.14 6.91
C ASP A 201 -0.74 -0.22 7.57
N HIS A 202 -1.20 0.81 8.26
CA HIS A 202 -0.38 1.94 8.73
C HIS A 202 0.63 1.59 9.85
N ASP A 203 0.43 0.47 10.50
CA ASP A 203 1.21 -0.03 11.64
C ASP A 203 2.11 -1.22 11.28
N ASP A 204 2.14 -1.61 9.99
CA ASP A 204 2.85 -2.77 9.47
C ASP A 204 4.07 -2.37 8.60
N GLU A 205 4.74 -3.35 8.02
CA GLU A 205 5.89 -3.13 7.14
C GLU A 205 6.05 -4.22 6.07
N LEU A 206 6.68 -3.86 4.96
CA LEU A 206 7.06 -4.79 3.91
C LEU A 206 8.48 -5.34 4.14
N VAL A 207 8.70 -6.59 3.76
CA VAL A 207 10.05 -7.14 3.65
C VAL A 207 10.75 -6.51 2.44
N GLU A 208 12.07 -6.34 2.50
CA GLU A 208 12.85 -5.55 1.54
C GLU A 208 12.74 -5.96 0.07
N ASP A 209 12.49 -7.23 -0.23
CA ASP A 209 12.31 -7.74 -1.59
C ASP A 209 10.83 -7.96 -1.98
N CYS A 210 9.90 -7.43 -1.20
CA CYS A 210 8.47 -7.65 -1.41
C CYS A 210 8.00 -7.28 -2.81
N LEU A 211 8.22 -6.03 -3.22
CA LEU A 211 7.74 -5.55 -4.53
C LEU A 211 8.40 -6.28 -5.70
N GLU A 212 9.68 -6.68 -5.56
CA GLU A 212 10.38 -7.46 -6.56
C GLU A 212 9.75 -8.84 -6.74
N LYS A 213 9.46 -9.54 -5.63
CA LYS A 213 8.82 -10.85 -5.65
C LYS A 213 7.38 -10.80 -6.17
N LEU A 214 6.64 -9.76 -5.85
CA LEU A 214 5.32 -9.52 -6.43
C LEU A 214 5.42 -9.32 -7.95
N TYR A 215 6.37 -8.51 -8.42
CA TYR A 215 6.60 -8.29 -9.84
C TYR A 215 6.96 -9.57 -10.59
N GLU A 216 7.89 -10.37 -10.04
CA GLU A 216 8.25 -11.68 -10.59
C GLU A 216 7.02 -12.59 -10.70
N CYS A 217 6.21 -12.67 -9.64
CA CYS A 217 5.02 -13.49 -9.62
C CYS A 217 3.99 -13.06 -10.68
N PHE A 218 3.68 -11.77 -10.79
CA PHE A 218 2.79 -11.26 -11.84
C PHE A 218 3.33 -11.57 -13.24
N SER A 219 4.63 -11.42 -13.44
CA SER A 219 5.27 -11.65 -14.73
C SER A 219 5.20 -13.11 -15.19
N LEU A 220 5.24 -14.05 -14.22
CA LEU A 220 5.23 -15.48 -14.47
C LEU A 220 3.83 -16.10 -14.54
N SER A 221 2.85 -15.52 -13.85
CA SER A 221 1.57 -16.18 -13.59
C SER A 221 0.39 -15.65 -14.40
N ASN A 222 0.49 -14.47 -14.99
CA ASN A 222 -0.66 -13.72 -15.53
C ASN A 222 -1.81 -13.58 -14.50
N ALA A 223 -1.46 -13.47 -13.21
CA ALA A 223 -2.43 -13.33 -12.14
C ALA A 223 -3.09 -11.96 -12.17
N ASP A 224 -4.31 -11.90 -11.65
CA ASP A 224 -5.04 -10.65 -11.41
C ASP A 224 -4.83 -10.16 -9.98
N PHE A 225 -4.41 -11.07 -9.09
CA PHE A 225 -4.10 -10.82 -7.68
C PHE A 225 -2.96 -11.71 -7.20
N VAL A 226 -2.01 -11.13 -6.48
CA VAL A 226 -0.89 -11.85 -5.86
C VAL A 226 -0.88 -11.58 -4.37
N TYR A 227 -0.63 -12.62 -3.59
CA TYR A 227 -0.50 -12.56 -2.14
C TYR A 227 0.70 -13.38 -1.65
N SER A 228 1.05 -13.24 -0.37
CA SER A 228 2.17 -13.96 0.23
C SER A 228 1.82 -14.52 1.60
N ASP A 229 2.82 -15.07 2.29
CA ASP A 229 2.75 -15.30 3.72
C ASP A 229 3.14 -14.03 4.49
N ALA A 230 2.69 -13.93 5.73
CA ALA A 230 2.98 -12.83 6.63
C ALA A 230 3.60 -13.35 7.94
N LEU A 231 4.48 -12.56 8.53
CA LEU A 231 4.91 -12.73 9.92
C LEU A 231 3.97 -11.90 10.80
N GLU A 232 3.15 -12.57 11.59
CA GLU A 232 2.40 -11.94 12.67
C GLU A 232 3.31 -11.82 13.90
N TYR A 233 3.72 -10.57 14.18
CA TYR A 233 4.76 -10.26 15.15
C TYR A 233 4.16 -9.65 16.41
N ILE A 234 4.40 -10.28 17.57
CA ILE A 234 3.96 -9.80 18.88
C ILE A 234 5.08 -9.94 19.91
N ASP A 235 5.33 -8.90 20.70
CA ASP A 235 6.26 -8.90 21.83
C ASP A 235 7.66 -9.49 21.50
N GLY A 236 8.13 -9.31 20.29
CA GLY A 236 9.46 -9.74 19.88
C GLY A 236 9.51 -11.12 19.22
N ASP A 237 8.38 -11.79 18.97
CA ASP A 237 8.33 -13.10 18.34
C ASP A 237 7.11 -13.31 17.43
N SER A 238 7.06 -14.42 16.72
CA SER A 238 5.88 -14.83 15.94
C SER A 238 4.78 -15.37 16.85
N ILE A 239 3.52 -15.19 16.42
CA ILE A 239 2.36 -15.73 17.13
C ILE A 239 2.34 -17.26 17.01
N ASN A 240 2.01 -17.92 18.11
CA ASN A 240 1.74 -19.36 18.12
C ASN A 240 0.25 -19.62 18.40
N TYR A 241 -0.44 -20.18 17.41
CA TYR A 241 -1.87 -20.50 17.50
C TYR A 241 -2.15 -21.93 18.01
N GLY A 242 -1.11 -22.72 18.31
CA GLY A 242 -1.26 -24.12 18.68
C GLY A 242 -1.62 -25.03 17.50
N ASP A 243 -2.01 -26.27 17.80
CA ASP A 243 -2.13 -27.34 16.80
C ASP A 243 -3.44 -27.31 15.98
N THR A 244 -4.41 -26.50 16.37
CA THR A 244 -5.74 -26.49 15.75
C THR A 244 -6.04 -25.21 14.97
N PHE A 245 -5.05 -24.34 14.78
CA PHE A 245 -5.27 -23.11 14.05
C PHE A 245 -5.63 -23.38 12.58
N SER A 246 -6.28 -22.40 11.95
CA SER A 246 -6.72 -22.50 10.56
C SER A 246 -7.59 -23.75 10.30
N TYR A 247 -8.36 -24.16 11.30
CA TYR A 247 -9.19 -25.36 11.28
C TYR A 247 -8.43 -26.65 10.91
N GLY A 248 -7.17 -26.77 11.30
CA GLY A 248 -6.30 -27.88 10.97
C GLY A 248 -5.73 -27.88 9.56
N GLN A 249 -5.88 -26.79 8.82
CA GLN A 249 -5.30 -26.65 7.47
C GLN A 249 -4.03 -25.81 7.42
N GLY A 250 -3.71 -25.11 8.49
CA GLY A 250 -2.46 -24.42 8.65
C GLY A 250 -1.30 -25.37 8.93
N TYR A 251 -0.11 -24.88 8.80
CA TYR A 251 1.12 -25.56 9.21
C TYR A 251 2.13 -24.53 9.70
N TYR A 252 3.14 -24.99 10.41
CA TYR A 252 4.26 -24.16 10.82
C TYR A 252 5.42 -24.30 9.84
N ARG A 253 6.09 -23.19 9.56
CA ARG A 253 7.27 -23.11 8.70
C ARG A 253 8.37 -22.31 9.38
N ARG A 254 9.62 -22.77 9.27
CA ARG A 254 10.79 -21.97 9.64
C ARG A 254 11.18 -21.07 8.49
N GLU A 255 11.36 -19.79 8.78
CA GLU A 255 11.83 -18.82 7.79
C GLU A 255 12.68 -17.72 8.44
N VAL A 256 13.69 -17.25 7.72
CA VAL A 256 14.51 -16.12 8.14
C VAL A 256 13.90 -14.83 7.60
N VAL A 257 13.45 -13.96 8.50
CA VAL A 257 12.89 -12.65 8.16
C VAL A 257 13.77 -11.57 8.78
N LYS A 258 14.27 -10.63 7.96
CA LYS A 258 15.21 -9.57 8.41
C LYS A 258 16.40 -10.12 9.24
N GLY A 259 16.95 -11.26 8.83
CA GLY A 259 18.14 -11.86 9.46
C GLY A 259 17.88 -12.64 10.75
N ARG A 260 16.62 -12.80 11.18
CA ARG A 260 16.24 -13.63 12.33
C ARG A 260 15.34 -14.77 11.89
N GLU A 261 15.58 -15.98 12.45
CA GLU A 261 14.73 -17.14 12.22
C GLU A 261 13.47 -17.08 13.08
N TYR A 262 12.34 -17.41 12.46
CA TYR A 262 11.02 -17.51 13.09
C TYR A 262 10.37 -18.85 12.75
N VAL A 263 9.48 -19.30 13.63
CA VAL A 263 8.53 -20.39 13.35
C VAL A 263 7.18 -19.77 13.10
N LEU A 264 6.76 -19.76 11.85
CA LEU A 264 5.62 -19.01 11.36
C LEU A 264 4.38 -19.89 11.19
N PRO A 265 3.23 -19.47 11.70
CA PRO A 265 1.96 -20.10 11.36
C PRO A 265 1.54 -19.71 9.95
N ILE A 266 1.45 -20.66 9.04
CA ILE A 266 1.03 -20.43 7.66
C ILE A 266 -0.44 -20.80 7.52
N THR A 267 -1.28 -19.79 7.42
CA THR A 267 -2.73 -19.91 7.30
C THR A 267 -3.23 -19.87 5.85
N THR A 268 -2.41 -19.36 4.94
CA THR A 268 -2.74 -19.10 3.53
C THR A 268 -2.28 -20.20 2.58
N SER A 269 -2.00 -21.41 3.12
CA SER A 269 -1.46 -22.53 2.33
C SER A 269 -2.42 -23.01 1.24
N SER A 270 -3.72 -22.95 1.50
CA SER A 270 -4.74 -23.28 0.51
C SER A 270 -5.96 -22.38 0.62
N ILE A 271 -6.50 -22.00 -0.53
CA ILE A 271 -7.77 -21.31 -0.62
C ILE A 271 -8.86 -22.35 -0.88
N ASN A 272 -9.77 -22.48 0.06
CA ASN A 272 -10.89 -23.42 -0.02
C ASN A 272 -12.16 -22.81 0.59
N CYS A 273 -13.28 -23.51 0.50
CA CYS A 273 -14.55 -22.99 0.99
C CYS A 273 -14.50 -22.57 2.46
N LYS A 274 -13.79 -23.28 3.31
CA LYS A 274 -13.74 -22.95 4.74
C LYS A 274 -12.78 -21.80 5.03
N SER A 275 -11.61 -21.76 4.39
CA SER A 275 -10.68 -20.64 4.56
C SER A 275 -11.30 -19.34 4.06
N MET A 276 -12.01 -19.35 2.95
CA MET A 276 -12.69 -18.18 2.41
C MET A 276 -13.90 -17.71 3.22
N ARG A 277 -14.50 -18.59 4.05
CA ARG A 277 -15.68 -18.27 4.84
C ARG A 277 -15.40 -18.09 6.32
N GLY A 278 -14.60 -18.99 6.86
CA GLY A 278 -14.41 -19.14 8.31
C GLY A 278 -13.21 -18.43 8.87
N ILE A 279 -12.25 -18.08 8.02
CA ILE A 279 -11.05 -17.37 8.44
C ILE A 279 -11.12 -15.95 7.87
N HIS A 280 -11.27 -14.97 8.76
CA HIS A 280 -11.34 -13.57 8.35
C HIS A 280 -10.10 -13.19 7.58
N ALA A 281 -10.30 -12.41 6.52
CA ALA A 281 -9.22 -11.79 5.76
C ALA A 281 -8.23 -12.78 5.12
N MET A 282 -8.70 -13.98 4.73
CA MET A 282 -7.86 -14.94 4.00
C MET A 282 -7.97 -14.73 2.48
N PRO A 283 -6.85 -14.59 1.74
CA PRO A 283 -5.46 -14.54 2.25
C PRO A 283 -5.15 -13.26 3.01
N ASN A 284 -4.26 -13.36 4.00
CA ASN A 284 -3.74 -12.22 4.73
C ASN A 284 -2.78 -11.38 3.85
N HIS A 285 -2.18 -10.35 4.41
CA HIS A 285 -1.18 -9.52 3.70
C HIS A 285 0.09 -10.34 3.32
N VAL A 286 0.85 -9.93 2.30
CA VAL A 286 0.62 -8.77 1.43
C VAL A 286 -0.49 -9.09 0.43
N ARG A 287 -1.27 -8.09 0.09
CA ARG A 287 -2.30 -8.18 -0.93
C ARG A 287 -1.98 -7.21 -2.06
N CYS A 288 -1.89 -7.72 -3.28
CA CYS A 288 -1.56 -6.91 -4.44
C CYS A 288 -2.45 -7.27 -5.62
N TRP A 289 -3.11 -6.28 -6.18
CA TRP A 289 -4.01 -6.43 -7.33
C TRP A 289 -3.40 -5.79 -8.58
N GLU A 290 -3.67 -6.39 -9.75
CA GLU A 290 -3.59 -5.68 -11.02
C GLU A 290 -4.66 -4.58 -11.01
N LYS A 291 -4.29 -3.35 -11.35
CA LYS A 291 -5.14 -2.17 -11.19
C LYS A 291 -6.48 -2.28 -11.93
N ASN A 292 -6.45 -2.67 -13.22
CA ASN A 292 -7.67 -2.74 -14.01
C ASN A 292 -8.62 -3.82 -13.48
N PHE A 293 -8.07 -4.91 -12.96
CA PHE A 293 -8.86 -5.95 -12.31
C PHE A 293 -9.49 -5.43 -11.01
N TYR A 294 -8.71 -4.75 -10.14
CA TYR A 294 -9.22 -4.13 -8.92
C TYR A 294 -10.41 -3.20 -9.21
N HIS A 295 -10.27 -2.33 -10.21
CA HIS A 295 -11.35 -1.44 -10.64
C HIS A 295 -12.55 -2.20 -11.19
N LYS A 296 -12.32 -3.24 -12.00
CA LYS A 296 -13.37 -4.08 -12.60
C LYS A 296 -14.25 -4.74 -11.57
N ILE A 297 -13.66 -5.22 -10.45
CA ILE A 297 -14.41 -5.84 -9.36
C ILE A 297 -14.98 -4.82 -8.36
N GLY A 298 -14.75 -3.51 -8.56
CA GLY A 298 -15.27 -2.42 -7.76
C GLY A 298 -14.43 -2.00 -6.57
N GLY A 299 -13.24 -2.61 -6.36
CA GLY A 299 -12.34 -2.28 -5.24
C GLY A 299 -12.96 -2.54 -3.86
N HIS A 300 -12.44 -1.89 -2.82
CA HIS A 300 -13.03 -1.96 -1.46
C HIS A 300 -14.46 -1.44 -1.45
N ASN A 301 -15.32 -2.08 -0.69
CA ASN A 301 -16.70 -1.63 -0.54
C ASN A 301 -16.76 -0.47 0.46
N LYS A 302 -17.03 0.73 -0.05
CA LYS A 302 -17.09 1.97 0.73
C LYS A 302 -18.17 2.02 1.82
N GLU A 303 -19.14 1.10 1.79
CA GLU A 303 -20.20 0.99 2.78
C GLU A 303 -19.81 0.07 3.96
N LEU A 304 -18.69 -0.66 3.84
CA LEU A 304 -18.21 -1.56 4.88
C LEU A 304 -17.18 -0.86 5.77
N CYS A 305 -17.59 -0.51 6.98
CA CYS A 305 -16.70 0.11 7.95
C CYS A 305 -15.87 -0.90 8.77
N VAL A 306 -16.12 -2.19 8.58
CA VAL A 306 -15.37 -3.34 9.09
C VAL A 306 -15.51 -4.49 8.11
N ILE A 307 -14.53 -5.42 8.10
CA ILE A 307 -14.55 -6.64 7.25
C ILE A 307 -14.68 -6.31 5.74
N ASP A 308 -14.21 -5.15 5.35
CA ASP A 308 -14.15 -4.68 3.96
C ASP A 308 -13.24 -5.57 3.11
N ASP A 309 -12.19 -6.10 3.71
CA ASP A 309 -11.23 -7.01 3.12
C ASP A 309 -11.85 -8.38 2.76
N MET A 310 -12.67 -8.96 3.61
CA MET A 310 -13.34 -10.24 3.30
C MET A 310 -14.26 -10.12 2.08
N ASP A 311 -15.01 -9.02 1.95
CA ASP A 311 -15.85 -8.75 0.77
C ASP A 311 -15.00 -8.63 -0.50
N LEU A 312 -13.90 -7.86 -0.44
CA LEU A 312 -13.02 -7.67 -1.59
C LEU A 312 -12.32 -8.96 -2.00
N ILE A 313 -11.77 -9.70 -1.04
CA ILE A 313 -11.08 -10.97 -1.31
C ILE A 313 -12.05 -12.01 -1.88
N SER A 314 -13.28 -12.08 -1.37
CA SER A 314 -14.31 -12.96 -1.94
C SER A 314 -14.57 -12.63 -3.42
N ARG A 315 -14.74 -11.36 -3.75
CA ARG A 315 -14.88 -10.92 -5.17
C ARG A 315 -13.63 -11.18 -5.99
N THR A 316 -12.45 -11.00 -5.39
CA THR A 316 -11.16 -11.31 -6.04
C THR A 316 -11.09 -12.78 -6.43
N PHE A 317 -11.46 -13.68 -5.51
CA PHE A 317 -11.48 -15.12 -5.78
C PHE A 317 -12.52 -15.52 -6.83
N LEU A 318 -13.72 -14.93 -6.76
CA LEU A 318 -14.81 -15.27 -7.69
C LEU A 318 -14.52 -14.85 -9.13
N TYR A 319 -13.81 -13.74 -9.33
CA TYR A 319 -13.70 -13.11 -10.65
C TYR A 319 -12.29 -13.04 -11.23
N GLY A 320 -11.27 -13.37 -10.42
CA GLY A 320 -9.87 -13.25 -10.81
C GLY A 320 -9.07 -14.53 -10.66
N ARG A 321 -7.85 -14.45 -11.17
CA ARG A 321 -6.81 -15.47 -10.98
C ARG A 321 -5.89 -15.02 -9.87
N MET A 322 -5.76 -15.86 -8.85
CA MET A 322 -4.90 -15.60 -7.70
C MET A 322 -3.60 -16.38 -7.83
N ALA A 323 -2.50 -15.78 -7.42
CA ALA A 323 -1.22 -16.46 -7.30
C ALA A 323 -0.59 -16.16 -5.95
N LYS A 324 0.18 -17.10 -5.42
CA LYS A 324 0.85 -16.98 -4.12
C LYS A 324 2.37 -16.97 -4.28
N VAL A 325 3.03 -16.08 -3.58
CA VAL A 325 4.47 -16.16 -3.31
C VAL A 325 4.68 -16.89 -2.00
N ASN A 326 5.32 -18.07 -2.04
CA ASN A 326 5.61 -18.88 -0.85
C ASN A 326 6.79 -18.32 -0.06
N LYS A 327 6.65 -17.10 0.40
CA LYS A 327 7.64 -16.39 1.21
C LYS A 327 6.93 -15.37 2.08
N VAL A 328 7.50 -15.06 3.24
CA VAL A 328 7.08 -13.92 4.05
C VAL A 328 7.50 -12.63 3.35
N LEU A 329 6.53 -11.83 2.92
CA LEU A 329 6.77 -10.53 2.32
C LEU A 329 6.19 -9.37 3.15
N TYR A 330 5.48 -9.68 4.21
CA TYR A 330 4.78 -8.73 5.06
C TYR A 330 5.01 -9.04 6.54
N ILE A 331 5.18 -8.01 7.35
CA ILE A 331 5.29 -8.13 8.80
C ILE A 331 4.13 -7.36 9.43
N GLN A 332 3.22 -8.09 10.03
CA GLN A 332 2.07 -7.56 10.74
C GLN A 332 2.41 -7.42 12.22
N HIS A 333 2.39 -6.19 12.73
CA HIS A 333 2.66 -5.89 14.13
C HIS A 333 1.41 -5.97 14.97
N GLU A 334 1.31 -6.99 15.83
CA GLU A 334 0.20 -7.16 16.76
C GLU A 334 0.50 -6.48 18.10
N GLY A 335 -0.52 -5.95 18.75
CA GLY A 335 -0.44 -5.49 20.16
C GLY A 335 -0.20 -4.00 20.40
N ASN A 336 0.29 -3.23 19.42
CA ASN A 336 0.55 -1.80 19.54
C ASN A 336 -0.37 -0.92 18.69
N SER A 337 -1.26 -1.52 17.94
CA SER A 337 -2.18 -0.81 17.06
C SER A 337 -3.46 -0.43 17.78
N ASN A 338 -4.04 0.67 17.34
CA ASN A 338 -5.32 1.19 17.84
C ASN A 338 -6.52 0.27 17.54
N GLY A 339 -6.36 -1.05 17.46
CA GLY A 339 -7.48 -1.88 17.08
C GLY A 339 -7.38 -3.38 17.29
N ARG A 340 -6.21 -3.96 17.56
CA ARG A 340 -6.07 -5.42 17.59
C ARG A 340 -5.46 -6.02 18.86
N GLY A 341 -5.07 -5.22 19.84
CA GLY A 341 -4.65 -5.75 21.13
C GLY A 341 -5.79 -6.50 21.83
N ARG A 342 -5.50 -7.66 22.45
CA ARG A 342 -6.44 -8.32 23.34
C ARG A 342 -6.92 -7.33 24.41
N GLY A 343 -8.10 -6.71 24.18
CA GLY A 343 -8.67 -5.70 25.08
C GLY A 343 -8.95 -4.33 24.45
N ASP A 344 -8.72 -4.16 23.12
CA ASP A 344 -9.14 -2.92 22.47
C ASP A 344 -10.64 -2.73 22.53
N THR A 345 -11.03 -1.60 23.11
CA THR A 345 -12.43 -1.23 23.29
C THR A 345 -13.16 -1.00 21.95
N THR A 346 -12.43 -0.67 20.88
CA THR A 346 -13.00 -0.43 19.56
C THR A 346 -13.46 -1.75 18.93
N THR A 347 -12.62 -2.78 18.94
CA THR A 347 -12.98 -4.12 18.49
C THR A 347 -14.13 -4.70 19.32
N LEU A 348 -14.07 -4.55 20.66
CA LEU A 348 -15.15 -5.01 21.53
C LEU A 348 -16.46 -4.26 21.29
N ARG A 349 -16.42 -2.95 21.02
CA ARG A 349 -17.62 -2.17 20.67
C ARG A 349 -18.20 -2.58 19.33
N ARG A 350 -17.37 -2.96 18.37
CA ARG A 350 -17.78 -3.36 17.02
C ARG A 350 -18.03 -4.86 16.85
N ILE A 351 -17.80 -5.67 17.86
CA ILE A 351 -17.87 -7.14 17.74
C ILE A 351 -19.23 -7.63 17.20
N LYS A 352 -20.33 -7.00 17.59
CA LYS A 352 -21.66 -7.33 17.10
C LYS A 352 -21.86 -6.93 15.63
N GLU A 353 -21.28 -5.81 15.22
CA GLU A 353 -21.29 -5.35 13.84
C GLU A 353 -20.45 -6.29 12.99
N ILE A 354 -19.25 -6.63 13.44
CA ILE A 354 -18.36 -7.60 12.81
C ILE A 354 -19.08 -8.94 12.60
N GLN A 355 -19.69 -9.50 13.64
CA GLN A 355 -20.42 -10.76 13.56
C GLN A 355 -21.56 -10.71 12.54
N ARG A 356 -22.36 -9.63 12.57
CA ARG A 356 -23.49 -9.47 11.65
C ARG A 356 -23.05 -9.34 10.19
N ILE A 357 -22.02 -8.54 9.91
CA ILE A 357 -21.50 -8.36 8.55
C ILE A 357 -20.86 -9.66 8.07
N ASN A 358 -20.11 -10.34 8.93
CA ASN A 358 -19.50 -11.61 8.60
C ASN A 358 -20.54 -12.67 8.22
N GLU A 359 -21.61 -12.80 9.00
CA GLU A 359 -22.72 -13.69 8.70
C GLU A 359 -23.39 -13.32 7.36
N PHE A 360 -23.59 -12.02 7.12
CA PHE A 360 -24.15 -11.54 5.84
C PHE A 360 -23.25 -11.89 4.65
N LEU A 361 -21.95 -11.64 4.75
CA LEU A 361 -20.99 -11.93 3.68
C LEU A 361 -20.84 -13.43 3.45
N TYR A 362 -20.88 -14.22 4.52
CA TYR A 362 -20.93 -15.66 4.44
C TYR A 362 -22.10 -16.13 3.58
N HIS A 363 -23.33 -15.73 3.92
CA HIS A 363 -24.52 -16.11 3.16
C HIS A 363 -24.50 -15.59 1.72
N LYS A 364 -23.90 -14.41 1.50
CA LYS A 364 -23.78 -13.82 0.16
C LYS A 364 -22.86 -14.61 -0.75
N TYR A 365 -21.73 -15.09 -0.25
CA TYR A 365 -20.66 -15.64 -1.08
C TYR A 365 -20.49 -17.15 -1.00
N ASP A 366 -20.98 -17.81 0.03
CA ASP A 366 -20.75 -19.23 0.30
C ASP A 366 -20.97 -20.14 -0.91
N ARG A 367 -22.17 -20.08 -1.47
CA ARG A 367 -22.54 -20.89 -2.62
C ARG A 367 -21.69 -20.56 -3.85
N GLN A 368 -21.44 -19.29 -4.11
CA GLN A 368 -20.67 -18.85 -5.25
C GLN A 368 -19.21 -19.33 -5.17
N ILE A 369 -18.61 -19.24 -3.97
CA ILE A 369 -17.26 -19.74 -3.71
C ILE A 369 -17.19 -21.24 -3.92
N HIS A 370 -18.16 -21.98 -3.43
CA HIS A 370 -18.26 -23.43 -3.59
C HIS A 370 -18.37 -23.83 -5.07
N ASP A 371 -19.26 -23.18 -5.82
CA ASP A 371 -19.44 -23.43 -7.24
C ASP A 371 -18.15 -23.08 -8.03
N ARG A 372 -17.47 -21.97 -7.68
CA ARG A 372 -16.22 -21.57 -8.28
C ARG A 372 -15.09 -22.59 -8.05
N ILE A 373 -14.98 -23.16 -6.86
CA ILE A 373 -13.99 -24.21 -6.55
C ILE A 373 -14.22 -25.43 -7.44
N LYS A 374 -15.47 -25.83 -7.64
CA LYS A 374 -15.82 -26.94 -8.56
C LYS A 374 -15.47 -26.62 -10.01
N GLU A 375 -15.79 -25.41 -10.48
CA GLU A 375 -15.41 -24.97 -11.83
C GLU A 375 -13.90 -25.02 -12.06
N LEU A 376 -13.10 -24.70 -11.05
CA LEU A 376 -11.64 -24.74 -11.11
C LEU A 376 -11.07 -26.16 -11.04
N GLY A 377 -11.90 -27.19 -10.76
CA GLY A 377 -11.46 -28.56 -10.62
C GLY A 377 -10.75 -28.87 -9.29
N TYR A 378 -10.98 -28.07 -8.26
CA TYR A 378 -10.40 -28.23 -6.93
C TYR A 378 -11.43 -28.80 -5.93
N GLU A 379 -12.14 -29.83 -6.31
CA GLU A 379 -13.17 -30.46 -5.47
C GLU A 379 -12.60 -31.03 -4.17
N ASP A 380 -11.35 -31.45 -4.15
CA ASP A 380 -10.58 -31.88 -2.98
C ASP A 380 -10.27 -30.74 -1.99
N LEU A 381 -10.37 -29.48 -2.42
CA LEU A 381 -10.26 -28.30 -1.56
C LEU A 381 -11.61 -27.87 -0.96
N ILE A 382 -12.67 -28.57 -1.27
CA ILE A 382 -13.95 -28.36 -0.60
C ILE A 382 -13.81 -28.92 0.82
N TRP A 383 -13.96 -28.02 1.79
CA TRP A 383 -13.78 -28.38 3.19
C TRP A 383 -14.72 -29.50 3.63
N ASP A 384 -14.08 -30.56 4.16
CA ASP A 384 -14.71 -31.61 4.92
C ASP A 384 -14.19 -31.55 6.37
N GLU A 385 -15.09 -31.50 7.37
CA GLU A 385 -14.70 -31.42 8.78
C GLU A 385 -13.88 -32.63 9.25
N GLU A 386 -14.07 -33.79 8.67
CA GLU A 386 -13.28 -34.99 8.99
C GLU A 386 -11.88 -34.92 8.39
N ALA A 387 -11.73 -34.45 7.16
CA ALA A 387 -10.43 -34.28 6.51
C ALA A 387 -9.57 -33.21 7.20
N GLY A 388 -10.20 -32.15 7.69
CA GLY A 388 -9.50 -31.07 8.39
C GLY A 388 -8.84 -31.48 9.71
N ARG A 389 -9.31 -32.54 10.35
CA ARG A 389 -8.73 -33.06 11.60
C ARG A 389 -7.50 -33.95 11.40
N SER A 390 -7.29 -34.46 10.20
CA SER A 390 -6.20 -35.41 9.90
C SER A 390 -4.88 -34.73 9.53
N ASN A 391 -4.89 -33.45 9.17
CA ASN A 391 -3.67 -32.71 8.86
C ASN A 391 -3.08 -32.10 10.14
N LEU A 392 -2.35 -32.94 10.87
CA LEU A 392 -1.51 -32.48 11.98
C LEU A 392 -0.47 -31.48 11.44
N HIS A 393 -0.28 -30.39 12.17
CA HIS A 393 0.71 -29.36 11.84
C HIS A 393 2.10 -29.99 11.77
N LYS A 394 2.70 -29.94 10.59
CA LYS A 394 4.09 -30.30 10.40
C LYS A 394 4.89 -29.03 10.22
N GLU A 395 5.93 -28.90 11.00
CA GLU A 395 6.95 -27.89 10.77
C GLU A 395 7.70 -28.26 9.48
N ILE A 396 7.70 -27.37 8.49
CA ILE A 396 8.41 -27.56 7.22
C ILE A 396 9.69 -26.74 7.28
N PRO A 397 10.87 -27.37 7.28
CA PRO A 397 12.15 -26.67 7.18
C PRO A 397 12.22 -25.81 5.90
N LEU A 398 12.94 -24.69 5.98
CA LEU A 398 13.09 -23.78 4.85
C LEU A 398 13.72 -24.45 3.61
N GLU A 399 14.64 -25.39 3.85
CA GLU A 399 15.32 -26.20 2.83
C GLU A 399 14.40 -27.17 2.08
N ASP A 400 13.28 -27.56 2.70
CA ASP A 400 12.29 -28.47 2.11
C ASP A 400 11.19 -27.73 1.33
N LEU A 401 11.22 -26.39 1.34
CA LEU A 401 10.30 -25.61 0.53
C LEU A 401 10.75 -25.63 -0.93
N PRO A 402 9.84 -25.94 -1.85
CA PRO A 402 10.14 -25.79 -3.25
C PRO A 402 10.51 -24.32 -3.52
N SER A 403 11.62 -24.11 -4.23
CA SER A 403 12.06 -22.80 -4.65
C SER A 403 10.97 -22.14 -5.49
N MET A 404 10.35 -21.09 -4.98
CA MET A 404 9.34 -20.28 -5.66
C MET A 404 8.24 -21.07 -6.37
N ASP A 405 7.45 -21.85 -5.66
CA ASP A 405 6.21 -22.35 -6.23
C ASP A 405 5.15 -21.26 -6.17
N VAL A 406 4.94 -20.66 -7.33
CA VAL A 406 3.76 -19.85 -7.58
C VAL A 406 2.57 -20.81 -7.68
N LEU A 407 1.80 -20.95 -6.61
CA LEU A 407 0.54 -21.68 -6.66
C LEU A 407 -0.44 -20.84 -7.51
N ILE A 408 -0.54 -21.17 -8.79
CA ILE A 408 -1.51 -20.54 -9.68
C ILE A 408 -2.84 -21.24 -9.47
N ILE A 409 -3.77 -20.54 -8.85
CA ILE A 409 -5.18 -20.94 -8.85
C ILE A 409 -5.72 -20.51 -10.20
N LYS A 410 -5.84 -21.46 -11.12
CA LYS A 410 -6.28 -21.22 -12.50
C LYS A 410 -7.71 -20.72 -12.57
#